data_93e3317d0aaed45539fe989fcbace366
#
_entry.id   93e3317d0aaed45539fe989fcbace366
#
_cell.length_a   1.000
_cell.length_b   1.000
_cell.length_c   1.000
_cell.angle_alpha   90.00
_cell.angle_beta   90.00
_cell.angle_gamma   90.00
#
_symmetry.space_group_name_H-M   'P 1'
#
loop_
_entity.id
_entity.type
_entity.pdbx_description
1 polymer ?
#
loop_
_entity_poly.entity_id
_entity_poly.type
_entity_poly.pdbx_seq_one_letter_code
_entity_poly.pdbx_strand_id
1 'polypeptide(L)'
;MKCSLFTVSALALALSGCATQSPQVESQESPHSQQAQIEAQKAAMEAVVTNPILKRKIALGRITNETIYGKSLLRDDKGDVLGKQVTDLLSKALTESGQYLVFERPDIERLKDEAKLTGQELNLVGVDTLIIGSLTEFGRKTEGKSGFLSSTKKQIAFAKVDLRLVDSKTGLVYHSLSGAGESSSESASVAGFGSKASYDGTLNDAAISNAISDAISKLTAEMQTRPWQTDILAVEDGMIYISGGKSQGIKQGMSFNIETQGKVVKSKQTGFDITLPGKKVATVSVIQLFGDNETNEGAITSISSGSIDGLKYTELNVVEAK
;
A
#
# COMPACT_ATOMS: atom_id res chain seq x y z
N MET A 1 63.29 71.15 -17.13
CA MET A 1 62.80 70.54 -15.93
C MET A 1 61.31 70.68 -15.89
N LYS A 2 60.54 69.86 -16.45
CA LYS A 2 59.08 69.71 -16.25
C LYS A 2 58.65 68.31 -16.64
N CYS A 3 58.29 67.44 -15.66
CA CYS A 3 57.71 66.17 -15.88
C CYS A 3 56.28 66.31 -16.44
N SER A 4 56.01 65.62 -17.53
CA SER A 4 54.66 65.50 -18.09
C SER A 4 54.06 64.16 -17.71
N LEU A 5 52.98 64.21 -16.96
CA LEU A 5 52.17 63.04 -16.59
C LEU A 5 51.32 62.59 -17.79
N PHE A 6 51.50 61.37 -18.23
CA PHE A 6 50.58 60.68 -19.15
C PHE A 6 49.45 60.00 -18.33
N THR A 7 48.27 60.52 -18.50
CA THR A 7 47.04 59.85 -18.01
C THR A 7 46.56 58.84 -19.02
N VAL A 8 46.64 57.54 -18.67
CA VAL A 8 46.04 56.47 -19.47
C VAL A 8 44.60 56.27 -18.97
N SER A 9 43.65 56.64 -19.86
CA SER A 9 42.23 56.42 -19.62
C SER A 9 41.89 54.98 -19.99
N ALA A 10 41.62 54.13 -19.01
CA ALA A 10 41.15 52.77 -19.18
C ALA A 10 39.63 52.78 -19.41
N LEU A 11 39.22 52.49 -20.63
CA LEU A 11 37.80 52.31 -21.04
C LEU A 11 37.37 50.88 -20.63
N ALA A 12 36.66 50.76 -19.50
CA ALA A 12 36.05 49.51 -19.07
C ALA A 12 34.78 49.28 -19.89
N LEU A 13 34.79 48.34 -20.85
CA LEU A 13 33.59 47.81 -21.49
C LEU A 13 32.87 46.91 -20.48
N ALA A 14 31.72 47.34 -19.98
CA ALA A 14 30.77 46.52 -19.22
C ALA A 14 30.05 45.59 -20.21
N LEU A 15 30.49 44.34 -20.31
CA LEU A 15 29.70 43.27 -20.93
C LEU A 15 28.61 42.84 -19.89
N SER A 16 27.41 43.45 -20.07
CA SER A 16 26.20 42.94 -19.44
C SER A 16 25.77 41.64 -20.17
N GLY A 17 26.35 40.52 -19.74
CA GLY A 17 25.85 39.20 -20.16
C GLY A 17 24.47 38.98 -19.51
N CYS A 18 23.41 38.97 -20.31
CA CYS A 18 22.14 38.43 -19.91
C CYS A 18 22.34 36.91 -19.59
N ALA A 19 22.58 36.60 -18.34
CA ALA A 19 22.45 35.24 -17.87
C ALA A 19 20.97 34.84 -17.97
N THR A 20 20.57 34.14 -19.02
CA THR A 20 19.30 33.44 -19.07
C THR A 20 19.37 32.37 -17.98
N GLN A 21 18.76 32.63 -16.83
CA GLN A 21 18.49 31.56 -15.85
C GLN A 21 17.53 30.60 -16.53
N SER A 22 18.02 29.39 -16.78
CA SER A 22 17.14 28.27 -17.10
C SER A 22 16.11 28.14 -16.00
N PRO A 23 14.81 28.00 -16.30
CA PRO A 23 13.82 27.77 -15.28
C PRO A 23 14.25 26.57 -14.46
N GLN A 24 14.50 26.80 -13.18
CA GLN A 24 14.72 25.70 -12.23
C GLN A 24 13.40 24.94 -12.18
N VAL A 25 13.40 23.73 -12.70
CA VAL A 25 12.32 22.77 -12.43
C VAL A 25 12.35 22.61 -10.92
N GLU A 26 11.34 23.14 -10.22
CA GLU A 26 11.14 22.84 -8.80
C GLU A 26 11.10 21.33 -8.69
N SER A 27 12.15 20.76 -8.10
CA SER A 27 12.12 19.35 -7.77
C SER A 27 11.04 19.19 -6.70
N GLN A 28 9.94 18.56 -7.07
CA GLN A 28 8.98 18.12 -6.08
C GLN A 28 9.72 17.17 -5.14
N GLU A 29 10.07 17.66 -3.96
CA GLU A 29 10.65 16.80 -2.93
C GLU A 29 9.62 15.72 -2.61
N SER A 30 10.10 14.48 -2.41
CA SER A 30 9.27 13.43 -1.83
C SER A 30 8.61 14.02 -0.59
N PRO A 31 7.27 13.88 -0.41
CA PRO A 31 6.55 14.46 0.73
C PRO A 31 7.09 14.00 2.08
N HIS A 32 7.94 12.97 2.08
CA HIS A 32 8.58 12.43 3.28
C HIS A 32 10.06 12.17 3.02
N SER A 33 10.91 12.65 3.94
CA SER A 33 12.33 12.31 3.91
C SER A 33 12.54 10.81 4.09
N GLN A 34 13.65 10.28 3.59
CA GLN A 34 14.01 8.86 3.76
C GLN A 34 14.04 8.46 5.25
N GLN A 35 14.48 9.37 6.14
CA GLN A 35 14.45 9.14 7.58
C GLN A 35 13.03 9.01 8.12
N ALA A 36 12.10 9.89 7.72
CA ALA A 36 10.70 9.79 8.12
C ALA A 36 10.04 8.49 7.63
N GLN A 37 10.43 7.98 6.46
CA GLN A 37 9.94 6.70 5.95
C GLN A 37 10.48 5.53 6.78
N ILE A 38 11.75 5.54 7.16
CA ILE A 38 12.37 4.52 8.03
C ILE A 38 11.75 4.55 9.43
N GLU A 39 11.54 5.74 10.00
CA GLU A 39 10.89 5.89 11.31
C GLU A 39 9.43 5.41 11.28
N ALA A 40 8.68 5.72 10.21
CA ALA A 40 7.31 5.23 10.04
C ALA A 40 7.26 3.70 9.89
N GLN A 41 8.20 3.11 9.15
CA GLN A 41 8.32 1.65 9.04
C GLN A 41 8.63 1.02 10.40
N LYS A 42 9.58 1.58 11.14
CA LYS A 42 9.96 1.09 12.47
C LYS A 42 8.80 1.18 13.46
N ALA A 43 8.11 2.33 13.48
CA ALA A 43 6.93 2.52 14.32
C ALA A 43 5.79 1.56 13.95
N ALA A 44 5.57 1.30 12.66
CA ALA A 44 4.58 0.33 12.19
C ALA A 44 4.95 -1.11 12.62
N MET A 45 6.22 -1.48 12.53
CA MET A 45 6.70 -2.79 13.01
C MET A 45 6.57 -2.94 14.52
N GLU A 46 6.90 -1.91 15.29
CA GLU A 46 6.76 -1.90 16.76
C GLU A 46 5.29 -1.98 17.19
N ALA A 47 4.39 -1.29 16.48
CA ALA A 47 2.95 -1.35 16.75
C ALA A 47 2.36 -2.75 16.51
N VAL A 48 2.86 -3.49 15.52
CA VAL A 48 2.47 -4.89 15.25
C VAL A 48 2.86 -5.84 16.38
N VAL A 49 3.99 -5.59 17.03
CA VAL A 49 4.49 -6.44 18.13
C VAL A 49 3.69 -6.21 19.42
N THR A 50 3.24 -4.99 19.66
CA THR A 50 2.53 -4.62 20.90
C THR A 50 1.04 -4.97 20.91
N ASN A 51 0.39 -4.99 19.74
CA ASN A 51 -1.02 -5.38 19.61
C ASN A 51 -1.16 -6.39 18.47
N PRO A 52 -1.42 -7.68 18.74
CA PRO A 52 -1.66 -8.65 17.69
C PRO A 52 -2.92 -8.25 16.90
N ILE A 53 -2.68 -7.77 15.71
CA ILE A 53 -3.75 -7.35 14.79
C ILE A 53 -4.30 -8.60 14.12
N LEU A 54 -5.64 -8.75 14.14
CA LEU A 54 -6.30 -9.79 13.37
C LEU A 54 -6.15 -9.51 11.88
N LYS A 55 -5.59 -10.47 11.13
CA LYS A 55 -5.36 -10.33 9.71
C LYS A 55 -6.66 -10.24 8.92
N ARG A 56 -6.72 -9.28 8.02
CA ARG A 56 -7.88 -9.10 7.12
C ARG A 56 -7.65 -9.81 5.81
N LYS A 57 -8.73 -10.31 5.23
CA LYS A 57 -8.74 -10.90 3.89
C LYS A 57 -8.83 -9.77 2.87
N ILE A 58 -7.79 -9.57 2.10
CA ILE A 58 -7.73 -8.56 1.05
C ILE A 58 -7.43 -9.20 -0.30
N ALA A 59 -7.97 -8.62 -1.36
CA ALA A 59 -7.55 -8.95 -2.72
C ALA A 59 -6.79 -7.78 -3.32
N LEU A 60 -5.75 -8.10 -4.06
CA LEU A 60 -5.04 -7.13 -4.86
C LEU A 60 -5.58 -7.16 -6.29
N GLY A 61 -6.01 -6.02 -6.81
CA GLY A 61 -6.26 -5.82 -8.22
C GLY A 61 -5.00 -5.39 -8.93
N ARG A 62 -5.05 -5.28 -10.25
CA ARG A 62 -3.88 -4.84 -11.03
C ARG A 62 -3.60 -3.37 -10.78
N ILE A 63 -2.31 -3.05 -10.59
CA ILE A 63 -1.81 -1.68 -10.58
C ILE A 63 -1.47 -1.29 -12.01
N THR A 64 -1.92 -0.12 -12.46
CA THR A 64 -1.66 0.40 -13.80
C THR A 64 -0.53 1.44 -13.78
N ASN A 65 0.21 1.54 -14.86
CA ASN A 65 1.18 2.62 -15.03
C ASN A 65 0.52 3.81 -15.77
N GLU A 66 0.27 4.89 -15.04
CA GLU A 66 -0.27 6.14 -15.58
C GLU A 66 0.81 7.16 -15.90
N THR A 67 2.08 6.86 -15.66
CA THR A 67 3.20 7.76 -15.94
C THR A 67 3.53 7.82 -17.43
N ILE A 68 4.19 8.89 -17.84
CA ILE A 68 4.73 9.02 -19.20
C ILE A 68 5.92 8.08 -19.41
N TYR A 69 6.61 7.73 -18.30
CA TYR A 69 7.78 6.87 -18.32
C TYR A 69 7.40 5.44 -18.74
N GLY A 70 8.07 4.95 -19.77
CA GLY A 70 7.79 3.62 -20.33
C GLY A 70 6.70 3.58 -21.40
N LYS A 71 5.80 4.57 -21.48
CA LYS A 71 4.79 4.63 -22.55
C LYS A 71 5.39 4.87 -23.94
N SER A 72 6.54 5.53 -24.03
CA SER A 72 7.21 5.85 -25.31
C SER A 72 8.29 4.86 -25.73
N LEU A 73 8.86 4.09 -24.79
CA LEU A 73 10.00 3.21 -25.05
C LEU A 73 9.66 1.72 -25.05
N LEU A 74 8.55 1.33 -24.41
CA LEU A 74 8.16 -0.05 -24.21
C LEU A 74 6.67 -0.26 -24.54
N ARG A 75 6.24 0.18 -25.71
CA ARG A 75 5.08 -0.42 -26.35
C ARG A 75 5.52 -1.79 -26.86
N ASP A 76 5.67 -2.69 -25.94
CA ASP A 76 5.64 -4.09 -26.27
C ASP A 76 4.16 -4.47 -26.42
N ASP A 77 3.82 -5.28 -27.41
CA ASP A 77 2.46 -5.82 -27.66
C ASP A 77 1.94 -6.66 -26.47
N LYS A 78 2.71 -6.73 -25.37
CA LYS A 78 2.48 -7.55 -24.18
C LYS A 78 1.93 -6.81 -22.95
N GLY A 79 1.62 -5.52 -23.05
CA GLY A 79 0.92 -4.80 -21.98
C GLY A 79 1.82 -3.96 -21.06
N ASP A 80 1.24 -3.50 -19.96
CA ASP A 80 1.85 -2.62 -18.96
C ASP A 80 2.89 -3.37 -18.07
N VAL A 81 4.13 -3.43 -18.53
CA VAL A 81 5.23 -4.13 -17.84
C VAL A 81 5.51 -3.49 -16.46
N LEU A 82 5.54 -2.16 -16.38
CA LEU A 82 5.84 -1.46 -15.14
C LEU A 82 4.71 -1.57 -14.12
N GLY A 83 3.45 -1.45 -14.56
CA GLY A 83 2.30 -1.68 -13.69
C GLY A 83 2.25 -3.11 -13.15
N LYS A 84 2.63 -4.09 -13.96
CA LYS A 84 2.76 -5.48 -13.52
C LYS A 84 3.86 -5.62 -12.45
N GLN A 85 5.04 -5.07 -12.68
CA GLN A 85 6.15 -5.08 -11.72
C GLN A 85 5.73 -4.45 -10.38
N VAL A 86 5.04 -3.30 -10.41
CA VAL A 86 4.52 -2.65 -9.20
C VAL A 86 3.49 -3.53 -8.51
N THR A 87 2.61 -4.23 -9.26
CA THR A 87 1.64 -5.18 -8.71
C THR A 87 2.35 -6.32 -7.96
N ASP A 88 3.37 -6.92 -8.58
CA ASP A 88 4.13 -8.02 -7.99
C ASP A 88 4.87 -7.57 -6.71
N LEU A 89 5.51 -6.38 -6.74
CA LEU A 89 6.18 -5.80 -5.58
C LEU A 89 5.21 -5.48 -4.44
N LEU A 90 4.03 -4.94 -4.76
CA LEU A 90 3.00 -4.65 -3.76
C LEU A 90 2.43 -5.93 -3.14
N SER A 91 2.15 -6.96 -3.96
CA SER A 91 1.70 -8.27 -3.48
C SER A 91 2.69 -8.91 -2.52
N LYS A 92 3.98 -8.90 -2.92
CA LYS A 92 5.07 -9.38 -2.07
C LYS A 92 5.12 -8.63 -0.73
N ALA A 93 5.17 -7.31 -0.76
CA ALA A 93 5.31 -6.49 0.42
C ALA A 93 4.09 -6.60 1.38
N LEU A 94 2.87 -6.69 0.84
CA LEU A 94 1.66 -6.95 1.63
C LEU A 94 1.71 -8.32 2.32
N THR A 95 2.17 -9.34 1.61
CA THR A 95 2.30 -10.71 2.15
C THR A 95 3.39 -10.76 3.23
N GLU A 96 4.56 -10.17 2.97
CA GLU A 96 5.68 -10.13 3.91
C GLU A 96 5.38 -9.29 5.16
N SER A 97 4.49 -8.29 5.07
CA SER A 97 4.04 -7.53 6.23
C SER A 97 3.40 -8.39 7.31
N GLY A 98 2.88 -9.56 6.94
CA GLY A 98 2.21 -10.49 7.85
C GLY A 98 0.88 -9.99 8.43
N GLN A 99 0.38 -8.83 8.00
CA GLN A 99 -0.82 -8.18 8.52
C GLN A 99 -2.09 -8.53 7.74
N TYR A 100 -1.93 -9.13 6.57
CA TYR A 100 -3.02 -9.45 5.66
C TYR A 100 -2.95 -10.90 5.18
N LEU A 101 -4.10 -11.45 4.83
CA LEU A 101 -4.23 -12.60 3.94
C LEU A 101 -4.50 -12.04 2.55
N VAL A 102 -3.52 -12.13 1.67
CA VAL A 102 -3.56 -11.53 0.33
C VAL A 102 -4.02 -12.57 -0.68
N PHE A 103 -5.12 -12.28 -1.37
CA PHE A 103 -5.69 -13.16 -2.39
C PHE A 103 -5.41 -12.61 -3.78
N GLU A 104 -4.92 -13.49 -4.65
CA GLU A 104 -4.59 -13.15 -6.04
C GLU A 104 -5.86 -12.88 -6.86
N ARG A 105 -5.85 -11.80 -7.65
CA ARG A 105 -6.90 -11.46 -8.62
C ARG A 105 -6.35 -11.07 -10.00
N PRO A 106 -5.17 -10.44 -10.12
CA PRO A 106 -4.60 -10.04 -11.41
C PRO A 106 -4.43 -11.17 -12.41
N ASP A 107 -3.98 -12.34 -11.95
CA ASP A 107 -3.72 -13.52 -12.80
C ASP A 107 -4.76 -14.62 -12.59
N ILE A 108 -5.98 -14.26 -12.20
CA ILE A 108 -7.07 -15.22 -11.89
C ILE A 108 -7.41 -16.16 -13.06
N GLU A 109 -7.27 -15.68 -14.30
CA GLU A 109 -7.52 -16.53 -15.47
C GLU A 109 -6.52 -17.68 -15.59
N ARG A 110 -5.25 -17.44 -15.23
CA ARG A 110 -4.23 -18.50 -15.18
C ARG A 110 -4.56 -19.54 -14.11
N LEU A 111 -5.07 -19.09 -12.95
CA LEU A 111 -5.50 -20.00 -11.89
C LEU A 111 -6.70 -20.84 -12.33
N LYS A 112 -7.64 -20.25 -13.08
CA LYS A 112 -8.77 -21.00 -13.66
C LYS A 112 -8.33 -22.02 -14.69
N ASP A 113 -7.35 -21.69 -15.52
CA ASP A 113 -6.83 -22.62 -16.52
C ASP A 113 -6.08 -23.77 -15.86
N GLU A 114 -5.30 -23.52 -14.81
CA GLU A 114 -4.66 -24.57 -14.01
C GLU A 114 -5.68 -25.47 -13.31
N ALA A 115 -6.72 -24.90 -12.72
CA ALA A 115 -7.81 -25.66 -12.10
C ALA A 115 -8.52 -26.56 -13.11
N LYS A 116 -8.77 -26.09 -14.36
CA LYS A 116 -9.32 -26.91 -15.43
C LYS A 116 -8.40 -28.06 -15.79
N LEU A 117 -7.08 -27.84 -15.87
CA LEU A 117 -6.11 -28.90 -16.19
C LEU A 117 -6.07 -29.98 -15.12
N THR A 118 -6.24 -29.64 -13.87
CA THR A 118 -6.26 -30.59 -12.73
C THR A 118 -7.63 -31.17 -12.45
N GLY A 119 -8.68 -30.75 -13.17
CA GLY A 119 -10.07 -31.17 -12.95
C GLY A 119 -10.66 -30.69 -11.63
N GLN A 120 -10.08 -29.66 -11.03
CA GLN A 120 -10.54 -29.03 -9.79
C GLN A 120 -11.37 -27.78 -10.08
N GLU A 121 -12.33 -27.49 -9.22
CA GLU A 121 -13.02 -26.19 -9.25
C GLU A 121 -12.23 -25.16 -8.46
N LEU A 122 -12.02 -23.98 -9.04
CA LEU A 122 -11.40 -22.86 -8.35
C LEU A 122 -12.41 -22.20 -7.40
N ASN A 123 -12.31 -22.51 -6.12
CA ASN A 123 -13.11 -21.89 -5.07
C ASN A 123 -12.46 -20.58 -4.62
N LEU A 124 -13.05 -19.46 -5.04
CA LEU A 124 -12.55 -18.13 -4.67
C LEU A 124 -13.02 -17.75 -3.27
N VAL A 125 -12.07 -17.48 -2.40
CA VAL A 125 -12.36 -16.94 -1.07
C VAL A 125 -12.87 -15.50 -1.20
N GLY A 126 -13.99 -15.21 -0.54
CA GLY A 126 -14.47 -13.84 -0.40
C GLY A 126 -13.49 -12.97 0.38
N VAL A 127 -13.35 -11.72 -0.05
CA VAL A 127 -12.48 -10.74 0.60
C VAL A 127 -13.28 -9.52 1.01
N ASP A 128 -12.84 -8.83 2.05
CA ASP A 128 -13.51 -7.64 2.56
C ASP A 128 -13.17 -6.40 1.70
N THR A 129 -11.92 -6.34 1.26
CA THR A 129 -11.38 -5.17 0.55
C THR A 129 -10.63 -5.60 -0.70
N LEU A 130 -10.93 -4.91 -1.81
CA LEU A 130 -10.13 -4.96 -3.02
C LEU A 130 -9.23 -3.72 -3.07
N ILE A 131 -7.92 -3.93 -3.21
CA ILE A 131 -6.94 -2.86 -3.40
C ILE A 131 -6.66 -2.72 -4.89
N ILE A 132 -6.91 -1.54 -5.43
CA ILE A 132 -6.60 -1.17 -6.82
C ILE A 132 -5.83 0.14 -6.83
N GLY A 133 -5.07 0.41 -7.88
CA GLY A 133 -4.33 1.66 -7.93
C GLY A 133 -3.52 1.86 -9.19
N SER A 134 -2.61 2.82 -9.12
CA SER A 134 -1.74 3.17 -10.21
C SER A 134 -0.40 3.74 -9.74
N LEU A 135 0.63 3.53 -10.53
CA LEU A 135 1.88 4.28 -10.46
C LEU A 135 1.64 5.61 -11.18
N THR A 136 1.60 6.71 -10.42
CA THR A 136 1.23 8.03 -10.94
C THR A 136 2.42 8.93 -11.23
N GLU A 137 3.51 8.75 -10.48
CA GLU A 137 4.77 9.46 -10.74
C GLU A 137 5.91 8.45 -10.74
N PHE A 138 6.78 8.56 -11.73
CA PHE A 138 7.99 7.78 -11.81
C PHE A 138 9.01 8.49 -12.69
N GLY A 139 10.23 8.60 -12.22
CA GLY A 139 11.28 9.25 -12.98
C GLY A 139 12.65 9.19 -12.33
N ARG A 140 13.61 9.75 -13.06
CA ARG A 140 14.98 9.96 -12.60
C ARG A 140 15.41 11.38 -12.81
N LYS A 141 16.17 11.91 -11.87
CA LYS A 141 16.95 13.14 -12.01
C LYS A 141 18.41 12.87 -11.71
N THR A 142 19.28 13.64 -12.32
CA THR A 142 20.71 13.62 -12.04
C THR A 142 21.12 15.01 -11.59
N GLU A 143 21.67 15.10 -10.41
CA GLU A 143 22.25 16.31 -9.86
C GLU A 143 23.79 16.19 -9.91
N GLY A 144 24.49 17.24 -10.32
CA GLY A 144 25.94 17.22 -10.40
C GLY A 144 26.53 18.54 -9.88
N LYS A 145 27.60 18.42 -9.11
CA LYS A 145 28.46 19.56 -8.77
C LYS A 145 29.83 19.32 -9.35
N SER A 146 30.32 20.26 -10.18
CA SER A 146 31.66 20.20 -10.72
C SER A 146 32.52 21.32 -10.12
N GLY A 147 33.67 20.96 -9.57
CA GLY A 147 34.72 21.86 -9.15
C GLY A 147 35.94 21.74 -10.06
N PHE A 148 36.99 22.52 -9.83
CA PHE A 148 38.19 22.57 -10.70
C PHE A 148 38.92 21.22 -10.80
N LEU A 149 38.90 20.39 -9.73
CA LEU A 149 39.55 19.08 -9.68
C LEU A 149 38.65 17.95 -9.19
N SER A 150 37.38 18.25 -8.90
CA SER A 150 36.44 17.25 -8.40
C SER A 150 35.07 17.38 -9.05
N SER A 151 34.41 16.28 -9.30
CA SER A 151 33.00 16.26 -9.71
C SER A 151 32.24 15.20 -8.91
N THR A 152 31.05 15.58 -8.45
CA THR A 152 30.12 14.68 -7.81
C THR A 152 28.87 14.60 -8.65
N LYS A 153 28.39 13.38 -8.88
CA LYS A 153 27.18 13.11 -9.63
C LYS A 153 26.26 12.24 -8.78
N LYS A 154 25.08 12.77 -8.46
CA LYS A 154 24.04 12.07 -7.71
C LYS A 154 22.90 11.71 -8.66
N GLN A 155 22.58 10.43 -8.76
CA GLN A 155 21.39 9.96 -9.47
C GLN A 155 20.30 9.71 -8.43
N ILE A 156 19.10 10.19 -8.72
CA ILE A 156 17.93 10.08 -7.83
C ILE A 156 16.80 9.49 -8.66
N ALA A 157 16.23 8.40 -8.20
CA ALA A 157 14.99 7.84 -8.72
C ALA A 157 13.86 8.16 -7.74
N PHE A 158 12.67 8.45 -8.25
CA PHE A 158 11.48 8.71 -7.44
C PHE A 158 10.27 7.97 -8.02
N ALA A 159 9.36 7.58 -7.13
CA ALA A 159 8.12 6.90 -7.49
C ALA A 159 6.98 7.35 -6.57
N LYS A 160 5.75 7.34 -7.09
CA LYS A 160 4.52 7.54 -6.30
C LYS A 160 3.46 6.55 -6.77
N VAL A 161 2.89 5.87 -5.79
CA VAL A 161 1.82 4.89 -6.00
C VAL A 161 0.56 5.39 -5.31
N ASP A 162 -0.53 5.49 -6.06
CA ASP A 162 -1.85 5.83 -5.54
C ASP A 162 -2.68 4.56 -5.43
N LEU A 163 -3.22 4.29 -4.24
CA LEU A 163 -4.04 3.13 -3.94
C LEU A 163 -5.44 3.56 -3.53
N ARG A 164 -6.44 2.76 -3.92
CA ARG A 164 -7.84 2.91 -3.54
C ARG A 164 -8.32 1.63 -2.89
N LEU A 165 -8.96 1.77 -1.74
CA LEU A 165 -9.59 0.69 -1.01
C LEU A 165 -11.06 0.63 -1.39
N VAL A 166 -11.45 -0.48 -1.99
CA VAL A 166 -12.79 -0.69 -2.52
C VAL A 166 -13.46 -1.79 -1.70
N ASP A 167 -14.62 -1.50 -1.16
CA ASP A 167 -15.48 -2.49 -0.53
C ASP A 167 -15.94 -3.51 -1.57
N SER A 168 -15.63 -4.79 -1.37
CA SER A 168 -15.87 -5.84 -2.37
C SER A 168 -17.35 -6.15 -2.57
N LYS A 169 -18.21 -5.85 -1.59
CA LYS A 169 -19.65 -6.10 -1.64
C LYS A 169 -20.40 -4.99 -2.37
N THR A 170 -19.97 -3.75 -2.18
CA THR A 170 -20.70 -2.56 -2.67
C THR A 170 -20.02 -1.86 -3.85
N GLY A 171 -18.72 -2.12 -4.08
CA GLY A 171 -17.92 -1.37 -5.05
C GLY A 171 -17.59 0.06 -4.60
N LEU A 172 -17.91 0.43 -3.36
CA LEU A 172 -17.63 1.75 -2.83
C LEU A 172 -16.12 1.93 -2.58
N VAL A 173 -15.53 2.97 -3.16
CA VAL A 173 -14.20 3.44 -2.76
C VAL A 173 -14.34 4.16 -1.44
N TYR A 174 -13.92 3.54 -0.36
CA TYR A 174 -14.08 4.10 0.97
C TYR A 174 -12.85 4.83 1.51
N HIS A 175 -11.70 4.57 0.91
CA HIS A 175 -10.45 5.27 1.24
C HIS A 175 -9.52 5.33 0.03
N SER A 176 -8.70 6.37 -0.04
CA SER A 176 -7.63 6.52 -1.03
C SER A 176 -6.38 7.03 -0.33
N LEU A 177 -5.25 6.49 -0.71
CA LEU A 177 -3.96 6.85 -0.12
C LEU A 177 -2.87 6.87 -1.18
N SER A 178 -1.82 7.64 -0.91
CA SER A 178 -0.64 7.74 -1.76
C SER A 178 0.60 7.39 -0.98
N GLY A 179 1.45 6.56 -1.57
CA GLY A 179 2.80 6.31 -1.09
C GLY A 179 3.83 6.91 -2.03
N ALA A 180 4.84 7.55 -1.47
CA ALA A 180 5.94 8.14 -2.21
C ALA A 180 7.28 7.56 -1.76
N GLY A 181 8.20 7.39 -2.71
CA GLY A 181 9.51 6.83 -2.43
C GLY A 181 10.60 7.43 -3.31
N GLU A 182 11.78 7.56 -2.72
CA GLU A 182 12.98 8.03 -3.39
C GLU A 182 14.14 7.08 -3.12
N SER A 183 15.04 6.93 -4.08
CA SER A 183 16.30 6.23 -3.93
C SER A 183 17.40 7.01 -4.63
N SER A 184 18.59 7.04 -4.07
CA SER A 184 19.70 7.78 -4.67
C SER A 184 21.02 7.01 -4.61
N SER A 185 21.84 7.23 -5.64
CA SER A 185 23.22 6.74 -5.70
C SER A 185 24.15 7.90 -6.03
N GLU A 186 25.25 8.01 -5.31
CA GLU A 186 26.23 9.07 -5.48
C GLU A 186 27.54 8.49 -5.99
N SER A 187 28.14 9.16 -6.97
CA SER A 187 29.47 8.86 -7.47
C SER A 187 30.31 10.12 -7.49
N ALA A 188 31.55 10.01 -7.00
CA ALA A 188 32.50 11.11 -6.97
C ALA A 188 33.75 10.74 -7.79
N SER A 189 34.32 11.73 -8.49
CA SER A 189 35.63 11.62 -9.11
C SER A 189 36.51 12.77 -8.70
N VAL A 190 37.79 12.49 -8.44
CA VAL A 190 38.81 13.46 -8.09
C VAL A 190 39.94 13.32 -9.11
N ALA A 191 40.37 14.41 -9.72
CA ALA A 191 41.43 14.45 -10.72
C ALA A 191 41.31 13.44 -11.88
N GLY A 192 40.06 13.13 -12.27
CA GLY A 192 39.80 12.16 -13.35
C GLY A 192 39.79 10.70 -12.91
N PHE A 193 40.10 10.41 -11.64
CA PHE A 193 40.03 9.07 -11.06
C PHE A 193 38.78 8.97 -10.17
N GLY A 194 37.95 7.95 -10.39
CA GLY A 194 36.72 7.72 -9.63
C GLY A 194 35.76 6.80 -10.38
N SER A 195 34.67 6.38 -9.72
CA SER A 195 33.66 5.54 -10.35
C SER A 195 32.86 6.37 -11.37
N LYS A 196 32.78 5.89 -12.61
CA LYS A 196 31.80 6.45 -13.56
C LYS A 196 30.42 6.01 -13.13
N ALA A 197 29.51 6.98 -12.94
CA ALA A 197 28.10 6.67 -12.70
C ALA A 197 27.53 5.93 -13.92
N SER A 198 27.45 4.62 -13.85
CA SER A 198 26.74 3.82 -14.83
C SER A 198 25.23 3.85 -14.49
N TYR A 199 24.40 3.51 -15.47
CA TYR A 199 22.97 3.36 -15.24
C TYR A 199 22.73 2.24 -14.23
N ASP A 200 22.21 2.60 -13.05
CA ASP A 200 21.87 1.65 -12.00
C ASP A 200 20.37 1.36 -12.03
N GLY A 201 19.98 0.19 -12.56
CA GLY A 201 18.59 -0.26 -12.63
C GLY A 201 17.96 -0.42 -11.27
N THR A 202 18.76 -0.75 -10.25
CA THR A 202 18.26 -1.04 -8.89
C THR A 202 17.67 0.18 -8.19
N LEU A 203 18.05 1.41 -8.60
CA LEU A 203 17.49 2.63 -8.06
C LEU A 203 15.98 2.75 -8.34
N ASN A 204 15.53 2.31 -9.51
CA ASN A 204 14.11 2.34 -9.86
C ASN A 204 13.30 1.43 -8.93
N ASP A 205 13.78 0.20 -8.77
CA ASP A 205 13.11 -0.81 -7.94
C ASP A 205 13.10 -0.38 -6.47
N ALA A 206 14.19 0.23 -6.01
CA ALA A 206 14.27 0.78 -4.66
C ALA A 206 13.30 1.95 -4.43
N ALA A 207 13.18 2.87 -5.40
CA ALA A 207 12.22 3.98 -5.31
C ALA A 207 10.76 3.48 -5.28
N ILE A 208 10.43 2.51 -6.13
CA ILE A 208 9.10 1.88 -6.14
C ILE A 208 8.85 1.14 -4.82
N SER A 209 9.80 0.36 -4.34
CA SER A 209 9.69 -0.38 -3.07
C SER A 209 9.49 0.56 -1.88
N ASN A 210 10.19 1.70 -1.84
CA ASN A 210 10.00 2.72 -0.81
C ASN A 210 8.60 3.35 -0.88
N ALA A 211 8.10 3.65 -2.09
CA ALA A 211 6.74 4.16 -2.28
C ALA A 211 5.67 3.15 -1.82
N ILE A 212 5.87 1.88 -2.12
CA ILE A 212 4.99 0.79 -1.66
C ILE A 212 5.03 0.67 -0.13
N SER A 213 6.20 0.74 0.49
CA SER A 213 6.35 0.68 1.95
C SER A 213 5.61 1.82 2.65
N ASP A 214 5.72 3.05 2.13
CA ASP A 214 4.98 4.21 2.63
C ASP A 214 3.45 4.00 2.46
N ALA A 215 3.02 3.50 1.30
CA ALA A 215 1.61 3.18 1.05
C ALA A 215 1.08 2.12 2.03
N ILE A 216 1.83 1.04 2.28
CA ILE A 216 1.42 -0.04 3.21
C ILE A 216 1.33 0.48 4.65
N SER A 217 2.25 1.34 5.08
CA SER A 217 2.19 1.95 6.42
C SER A 217 0.90 2.74 6.62
N LYS A 218 0.53 3.56 5.63
CA LYS A 218 -0.72 4.33 5.65
C LYS A 218 -1.96 3.42 5.54
N LEU A 219 -1.90 2.39 4.69
CA LEU A 219 -2.95 1.39 4.56
C LEU A 219 -3.22 0.70 5.90
N THR A 220 -2.16 0.28 6.58
CA THR A 220 -2.26 -0.38 7.88
C THR A 220 -2.90 0.52 8.93
N ALA A 221 -2.47 1.76 9.02
CA ALA A 221 -3.04 2.73 9.93
C ALA A 221 -4.55 2.93 9.67
N GLU A 222 -4.95 3.05 8.40
CA GLU A 222 -6.36 3.19 8.03
C GLU A 222 -7.18 1.93 8.35
N MET A 223 -6.66 0.76 8.03
CA MET A 223 -7.35 -0.50 8.29
C MET A 223 -7.56 -0.77 9.78
N GLN A 224 -6.70 -0.26 10.65
CA GLN A 224 -6.85 -0.35 12.11
C GLN A 224 -7.99 0.51 12.67
N THR A 225 -8.42 1.55 11.96
CA THR A 225 -9.55 2.38 12.39
C THR A 225 -10.88 1.63 12.33
N ARG A 226 -10.96 0.60 11.49
CA ARG A 226 -12.15 -0.24 11.35
C ARG A 226 -12.01 -1.48 12.22
N PRO A 227 -13.01 -1.88 13.00
CA PRO A 227 -12.96 -3.13 13.73
C PRO A 227 -12.86 -4.31 12.77
N TRP A 228 -12.11 -5.34 13.15
CA TRP A 228 -12.13 -6.61 12.43
C TRP A 228 -13.50 -7.26 12.59
N GLN A 229 -14.00 -7.86 11.52
CA GLN A 229 -15.30 -8.53 11.53
C GLN A 229 -15.28 -9.80 10.70
N THR A 230 -16.17 -10.73 11.06
CA THR A 230 -16.38 -11.98 10.31
C THR A 230 -17.81 -12.47 10.44
N ASP A 231 -18.14 -13.51 9.67
CA ASP A 231 -19.47 -14.09 9.62
C ASP A 231 -19.61 -15.28 10.60
N ILE A 232 -20.84 -15.54 11.05
CA ILE A 232 -21.20 -16.76 11.75
C ILE A 232 -21.46 -17.85 10.71
N LEU A 233 -20.77 -18.97 10.82
CA LEU A 233 -20.92 -20.12 9.92
C LEU A 233 -22.11 -21.01 10.30
N ALA A 234 -22.25 -21.27 11.60
CA ALA A 234 -23.31 -22.11 12.15
C ALA A 234 -23.55 -21.81 13.64
N VAL A 235 -24.70 -22.19 14.13
CA VAL A 235 -25.03 -22.23 15.57
C VAL A 235 -25.56 -23.61 15.85
N GLU A 236 -24.84 -24.41 16.64
CA GLU A 236 -25.15 -25.79 16.96
C GLU A 236 -24.85 -26.05 18.44
N ASP A 237 -25.75 -26.74 19.14
CA ASP A 237 -25.61 -27.12 20.55
C ASP A 237 -25.20 -25.98 21.49
N GLY A 238 -25.69 -24.76 21.21
CA GLY A 238 -25.36 -23.56 21.99
C GLY A 238 -23.96 -23.01 21.71
N MET A 239 -23.22 -23.59 20.78
CA MET A 239 -21.92 -23.09 20.31
C MET A 239 -22.10 -22.31 19.01
N ILE A 240 -21.26 -21.29 18.85
CA ILE A 240 -21.25 -20.44 17.66
C ILE A 240 -19.96 -20.67 16.89
N TYR A 241 -20.09 -21.11 15.66
CA TYR A 241 -18.98 -21.32 14.74
C TYR A 241 -18.78 -20.07 13.92
N ILE A 242 -17.58 -19.48 13.99
CA ILE A 242 -17.23 -18.26 13.27
C ILE A 242 -16.16 -18.54 12.21
N SER A 243 -16.21 -17.79 11.11
CA SER A 243 -15.19 -17.84 10.07
C SER A 243 -13.91 -17.16 10.56
N GLY A 244 -12.76 -17.76 10.21
CA GLY A 244 -11.43 -17.26 10.63
C GLY A 244 -10.86 -18.00 11.81
N GLY A 245 -9.56 -18.19 11.76
CA GLY A 245 -8.86 -19.04 12.72
C GLY A 245 -7.42 -18.59 12.97
N LYS A 246 -6.53 -19.57 13.09
CA LYS A 246 -5.13 -19.38 13.44
C LYS A 246 -4.39 -18.47 12.46
N SER A 247 -4.63 -18.62 11.16
CA SER A 247 -3.95 -17.85 10.11
C SER A 247 -4.31 -16.38 10.16
N GLN A 248 -5.52 -16.05 10.62
CA GLN A 248 -5.95 -14.66 10.88
C GLN A 248 -5.49 -14.12 12.24
N GLY A 249 -4.85 -14.95 13.07
CA GLY A 249 -4.36 -14.54 14.39
C GLY A 249 -5.36 -14.74 15.52
N ILE A 250 -6.49 -15.42 15.29
CA ILE A 250 -7.44 -15.79 16.35
C ILE A 250 -6.78 -16.80 17.27
N LYS A 251 -6.97 -16.62 18.57
CA LYS A 251 -6.43 -17.49 19.63
C LYS A 251 -7.55 -17.89 20.60
N GLN A 252 -7.38 -19.05 21.23
CA GLN A 252 -8.24 -19.47 22.30
C GLN A 252 -8.28 -18.43 23.43
N GLY A 253 -9.45 -18.17 23.98
CA GLY A 253 -9.68 -17.15 25.00
C GLY A 253 -9.94 -15.74 24.48
N MET A 254 -9.76 -15.48 23.20
CA MET A 254 -10.16 -14.18 22.62
C MET A 254 -11.66 -13.99 22.70
N SER A 255 -12.09 -12.74 22.90
CA SER A 255 -13.48 -12.36 22.96
C SER A 255 -13.89 -11.51 21.75
N PHE A 256 -15.10 -11.74 21.28
CA PHE A 256 -15.70 -11.00 20.17
C PHE A 256 -17.11 -10.54 20.54
N ASN A 257 -17.57 -9.45 19.94
CA ASN A 257 -18.94 -9.01 20.06
C ASN A 257 -19.76 -9.58 18.89
N ILE A 258 -20.96 -10.02 19.17
CA ILE A 258 -21.96 -10.32 18.15
C ILE A 258 -22.86 -9.10 18.03
N GLU A 259 -23.00 -8.61 16.80
CA GLU A 259 -23.79 -7.44 16.48
C GLU A 259 -24.83 -7.78 15.39
N THR A 260 -26.02 -7.20 15.49
CA THR A 260 -26.98 -7.28 14.40
C THR A 260 -26.46 -6.52 13.20
N GLN A 261 -26.71 -7.00 11.99
CA GLN A 261 -26.57 -6.17 10.80
C GLN A 261 -27.50 -4.97 10.94
N GLY A 262 -26.96 -3.78 10.65
CA GLY A 262 -27.77 -2.56 10.75
C GLY A 262 -28.97 -2.60 9.81
N LYS A 263 -30.09 -2.07 10.25
CA LYS A 263 -31.29 -1.96 9.40
C LYS A 263 -31.03 -1.04 8.23
N VAL A 264 -31.30 -1.51 7.02
CA VAL A 264 -31.23 -0.68 5.81
C VAL A 264 -32.46 0.23 5.77
N VAL A 265 -32.22 1.52 5.68
CA VAL A 265 -33.28 2.56 5.54
C VAL A 265 -32.99 3.43 4.33
N LYS A 266 -34.03 3.76 3.59
CA LYS A 266 -33.91 4.62 2.43
C LYS A 266 -33.79 6.09 2.87
N SER A 267 -32.70 6.75 2.47
CA SER A 267 -32.57 8.19 2.73
C SER A 267 -33.58 8.98 1.91
N LYS A 268 -34.38 9.77 2.57
CA LYS A 268 -35.34 10.67 1.89
C LYS A 268 -34.63 11.79 1.12
N GLN A 269 -33.42 12.13 1.51
CA GLN A 269 -32.66 13.22 0.91
C GLN A 269 -31.92 12.78 -0.37
N THR A 270 -31.30 11.60 -0.35
CA THR A 270 -30.47 11.13 -1.45
C THR A 270 -31.08 10.01 -2.27
N GLY A 271 -32.14 9.36 -1.75
CA GLY A 271 -32.76 8.18 -2.36
C GLY A 271 -31.95 6.90 -2.23
N PHE A 272 -30.75 6.95 -1.66
CA PHE A 272 -29.89 5.78 -1.44
C PHE A 272 -30.25 5.06 -0.15
N ASP A 273 -29.94 3.78 -0.15
CA ASP A 273 -30.06 2.95 1.03
C ASP A 273 -28.91 3.23 2.01
N ILE A 274 -29.25 3.50 3.26
CA ILE A 274 -28.31 3.75 4.36
C ILE A 274 -28.47 2.62 5.36
N THR A 275 -27.36 1.94 5.67
CA THR A 275 -27.34 0.94 6.73
C THR A 275 -27.10 1.62 8.07
N LEU A 276 -28.05 1.51 8.98
CA LEU A 276 -27.92 2.01 10.35
C LEU A 276 -26.87 1.19 11.10
N PRO A 277 -26.24 1.73 12.16
CA PRO A 277 -25.33 0.95 12.99
C PRO A 277 -26.00 -0.30 13.58
N GLY A 278 -25.29 -1.41 13.57
CA GLY A 278 -25.70 -2.62 14.27
C GLY A 278 -25.74 -2.42 15.78
N LYS A 279 -26.42 -3.32 16.47
CA LYS A 279 -26.47 -3.33 17.94
C LYS A 279 -25.79 -4.57 18.46
N LYS A 280 -24.92 -4.41 19.45
CA LYS A 280 -24.33 -5.52 20.18
C LYS A 280 -25.43 -6.30 20.90
N VAL A 281 -25.51 -7.62 20.67
CA VAL A 281 -26.49 -8.53 21.26
C VAL A 281 -25.85 -9.54 22.19
N ALA A 282 -24.61 -9.96 21.90
CA ALA A 282 -23.88 -10.89 22.75
C ALA A 282 -22.38 -10.62 22.71
N THR A 283 -21.66 -11.22 23.65
CA THR A 283 -20.20 -11.39 23.61
C THR A 283 -19.92 -12.87 23.63
N VAL A 284 -18.97 -13.30 22.80
CA VAL A 284 -18.54 -14.70 22.73
C VAL A 284 -17.05 -14.82 23.04
N SER A 285 -16.64 -15.96 23.56
CA SER A 285 -15.23 -16.29 23.82
C SER A 285 -14.84 -17.52 23.02
N VAL A 286 -13.66 -17.49 22.40
CA VAL A 286 -13.11 -18.60 21.62
C VAL A 286 -12.74 -19.75 22.53
N ILE A 287 -13.34 -20.92 22.29
CA ILE A 287 -13.05 -22.16 23.01
C ILE A 287 -11.98 -22.97 22.28
N GLN A 288 -12.13 -23.10 20.95
CA GLN A 288 -11.29 -23.97 20.15
C GLN A 288 -11.18 -23.42 18.72
N LEU A 289 -10.07 -23.69 18.06
CA LEU A 289 -9.86 -23.43 16.65
C LEU A 289 -10.00 -24.74 15.88
N PHE A 290 -10.45 -24.67 14.63
CA PHE A 290 -10.53 -25.79 13.71
C PHE A 290 -10.07 -25.41 12.32
N GLY A 291 -9.86 -26.42 11.46
CA GLY A 291 -9.29 -26.23 10.12
C GLY A 291 -7.77 -26.22 10.11
N ASP A 292 -7.20 -26.44 8.95
CA ASP A 292 -5.77 -26.67 8.72
C ASP A 292 -5.12 -25.67 7.76
N ASN A 293 -5.92 -24.84 7.11
CA ASN A 293 -5.44 -23.82 6.18
C ASN A 293 -6.33 -22.57 6.17
N GLU A 294 -5.86 -21.52 5.52
CA GLU A 294 -6.47 -20.18 5.49
C GLU A 294 -7.88 -20.15 4.88
N THR A 295 -8.26 -21.18 4.14
CA THR A 295 -9.54 -21.24 3.42
C THR A 295 -10.61 -22.08 4.13
N ASN A 296 -10.21 -22.98 5.05
CA ASN A 296 -11.11 -23.87 5.77
C ASN A 296 -11.05 -23.72 7.30
N GLU A 297 -10.32 -22.73 7.81
CA GLU A 297 -10.21 -22.49 9.24
C GLU A 297 -11.40 -21.73 9.82
N GLY A 298 -11.69 -22.00 11.09
CA GLY A 298 -12.67 -21.30 11.88
C GLY A 298 -12.42 -21.40 13.36
N ALA A 299 -13.30 -20.80 14.13
CA ALA A 299 -13.26 -20.90 15.59
C ALA A 299 -14.63 -21.27 16.17
N ILE A 300 -14.60 -22.12 17.17
CA ILE A 300 -15.76 -22.48 18.00
C ILE A 300 -15.76 -21.52 19.18
N THR A 301 -16.90 -20.87 19.40
CA THR A 301 -17.07 -19.89 20.47
C THR A 301 -18.26 -20.22 21.33
N SER A 302 -18.25 -19.80 22.59
CA SER A 302 -19.40 -19.84 23.49
C SER A 302 -19.81 -18.43 23.91
N ILE A 303 -21.10 -18.24 24.16
CA ILE A 303 -21.63 -16.98 24.67
C ILE A 303 -21.14 -16.77 26.10
N SER A 304 -20.43 -15.67 26.32
CA SER A 304 -20.00 -15.23 27.65
C SER A 304 -20.98 -14.21 28.29
N SER A 305 -21.71 -13.46 27.46
CA SER A 305 -22.76 -12.56 27.90
C SER A 305 -23.75 -12.23 26.77
N GLY A 306 -24.98 -11.88 27.13
CA GLY A 306 -26.03 -11.60 26.14
C GLY A 306 -26.72 -12.87 25.62
N SER A 307 -27.49 -12.76 24.53
CA SER A 307 -28.16 -13.86 23.83
C SER A 307 -28.37 -13.53 22.37
N ILE A 308 -28.41 -14.58 21.55
CA ILE A 308 -28.79 -14.51 20.13
C ILE A 308 -30.12 -15.23 19.86
N ASP A 309 -30.86 -15.63 20.91
CA ASP A 309 -32.10 -16.36 20.78
C ASP A 309 -33.14 -15.56 19.96
N GLY A 310 -33.79 -16.25 19.03
CA GLY A 310 -34.77 -15.64 18.13
C GLY A 310 -34.20 -14.78 17.01
N LEU A 311 -32.88 -14.65 16.92
CA LEU A 311 -32.20 -13.92 15.84
C LEU A 311 -31.70 -14.93 14.79
N LYS A 312 -31.73 -14.54 13.51
CA LYS A 312 -31.13 -15.31 12.45
C LYS A 312 -29.63 -15.05 12.42
N TYR A 313 -28.81 -16.07 12.58
CA TYR A 313 -27.35 -15.92 12.60
C TYR A 313 -26.79 -15.33 11.28
N THR A 314 -27.50 -15.48 10.15
CA THR A 314 -27.16 -14.88 8.86
C THR A 314 -27.30 -13.34 8.83
N GLU A 315 -28.00 -12.76 9.81
CA GLU A 315 -28.19 -11.32 9.98
C GLU A 315 -27.30 -10.75 11.11
N LEU A 316 -26.36 -11.57 11.60
CA LEU A 316 -25.40 -11.22 12.66
C LEU A 316 -23.99 -11.18 12.12
N ASN A 317 -23.20 -10.26 12.64
CA ASN A 317 -21.76 -10.16 12.41
C ASN A 317 -21.01 -10.37 13.72
N VAL A 318 -19.84 -10.97 13.62
CA VAL A 318 -18.88 -11.08 14.73
C VAL A 318 -17.84 -9.97 14.55
N VAL A 319 -17.67 -9.16 15.57
CA VAL A 319 -16.84 -7.95 15.54
C VAL A 319 -15.81 -8.01 16.67
N GLU A 320 -14.60 -7.54 16.42
CA GLU A 320 -13.55 -7.45 17.42
C GLU A 320 -14.04 -6.66 18.65
N ALA A 321 -13.86 -7.23 19.85
CA ALA A 321 -14.15 -6.55 21.09
C ALA A 321 -13.00 -5.57 21.39
N LYS A 322 -13.26 -4.27 21.22
CA LYS A 322 -12.32 -3.22 21.64
C LYS A 322 -12.42 -2.96 23.11
#